data_590ebea3f46e000d0ba34baf51940ce4
#
_entry.id   590ebea3f46e000d0ba34baf51940ce4
#
_cell.length_a   1.000
_cell.length_b   1.000
_cell.length_c   1.000
_cell.angle_alpha   90.00
_cell.angle_beta   90.00
_cell.angle_gamma   90.00
#
_symmetry.space_group_name_H-M   'P 1'
#
loop_
_entity.id
_entity.type
_entity.pdbx_description
1 polymer ?
#
loop_
_entity_poly.entity_id
_entity_poly.type
_entity_poly.pdbx_seq_one_letter_code
_entity_poly.pdbx_strand_id
1 'polypeptide(L)'
;MLNVKLIRKNQKKSKFYERTEPFFEKMTSAYTETLISFMKRRWVSGVILALSLVIIGILVKATPSELAPLDDRSLLRYTVTGYEGATYEYMTKYMDNVSNMVQDSVPEMNVNISVISPSSGGGGSANTGFGRIGLVPPDERTRSQQQIADWLTKKLSRFPDARALVVQEQTISLSLIHI
;
A
#
# COMPACT_ATOMS: atom_id res chain seq x y z
N MET A 1 29.63 -45.48 23.68
CA MET A 1 28.97 -46.50 24.56
C MET A 1 28.64 -46.01 25.98
N LEU A 2 28.62 -44.69 26.25
CA LEU A 2 28.31 -44.16 27.60
C LEU A 2 26.83 -43.81 27.83
N ASN A 3 26.05 -43.57 26.80
CA ASN A 3 24.67 -43.09 26.96
C ASN A 3 23.64 -44.16 27.37
N VAL A 4 23.94 -45.45 27.22
CA VAL A 4 22.98 -46.53 27.53
C VAL A 4 22.92 -46.84 29.04
N LYS A 5 23.96 -46.47 29.81
CA LYS A 5 24.02 -46.72 31.26
C LYS A 5 23.31 -45.65 32.11
N LEU A 6 23.00 -44.49 31.58
CA LEU A 6 22.39 -43.38 32.32
C LEU A 6 20.85 -43.36 32.28
N ILE A 7 20.25 -44.11 31.35
CA ILE A 7 18.78 -44.20 31.28
C ILE A 7 18.33 -45.34 32.17
N ARG A 8 17.90 -45.00 33.37
CA ARG A 8 17.29 -46.02 34.29
C ARG A 8 16.00 -46.52 33.67
N LYS A 9 15.95 -47.81 33.33
CA LYS A 9 14.86 -48.53 32.68
C LYS A 9 13.54 -48.57 33.49
N ASN A 10 13.50 -47.97 34.69
CA ASN A 10 12.36 -48.03 35.59
C ASN A 10 12.19 -46.69 36.35
N GLN A 11 11.98 -45.60 35.61
CA GLN A 11 11.46 -44.38 36.26
C GLN A 11 9.96 -44.59 36.49
N LYS A 12 9.52 -44.52 37.77
CA LYS A 12 8.08 -44.43 38.08
C LYS A 12 7.49 -43.28 37.31
N LYS A 13 6.59 -43.59 36.36
CA LYS A 13 5.89 -42.57 35.56
C LYS A 13 5.14 -41.66 36.53
N SER A 14 5.30 -40.36 36.37
CA SER A 14 4.58 -39.35 37.15
C SER A 14 3.07 -39.52 36.89
N LYS A 15 2.23 -39.34 37.91
CA LYS A 15 0.75 -39.36 37.76
C LYS A 15 0.22 -38.40 36.67
N PHE A 16 0.95 -37.34 36.43
CA PHE A 16 0.68 -36.42 35.33
C PHE A 16 0.94 -37.07 33.96
N TYR A 17 2.01 -37.84 33.83
CA TYR A 17 2.37 -38.55 32.61
C TYR A 17 1.33 -39.63 32.27
N GLU A 18 0.90 -40.43 33.26
CA GLU A 18 -0.14 -41.45 33.07
C GLU A 18 -1.48 -40.85 32.62
N ARG A 19 -1.78 -39.63 33.00
CA ARG A 19 -3.03 -38.95 32.62
C ARG A 19 -2.97 -38.30 31.24
N THR A 20 -1.81 -37.88 30.79
CA THR A 20 -1.61 -37.22 29.50
C THR A 20 -1.20 -38.21 28.39
N GLU A 21 -0.56 -39.34 28.75
CA GLU A 21 -0.13 -40.38 27.81
C GLU A 21 -1.26 -40.86 26.88
N PRO A 22 -2.45 -41.23 27.37
CA PRO A 22 -3.53 -41.73 26.51
C PRO A 22 -4.07 -40.66 25.53
N PHE A 23 -3.96 -39.38 25.89
CA PHE A 23 -4.33 -38.28 24.99
C PHE A 23 -3.32 -38.19 23.84
N PHE A 24 -2.03 -38.21 24.13
CA PHE A 24 -0.99 -38.17 23.10
C PHE A 24 -0.97 -39.43 22.23
N GLU A 25 -1.24 -40.61 22.81
CA GLU A 25 -1.37 -41.84 22.04
C GLU A 25 -2.55 -41.78 21.06
N LYS A 26 -3.72 -41.31 21.51
CA LYS A 26 -4.89 -41.11 20.63
C LYS A 26 -4.61 -40.12 19.53
N MET A 27 -3.94 -39.00 19.84
CA MET A 27 -3.57 -37.98 18.86
C MET A 27 -2.58 -38.56 17.84
N THR A 28 -1.57 -39.32 18.30
CA THR A 28 -0.58 -39.91 17.40
C THR A 28 -1.19 -40.99 16.52
N SER A 29 -2.08 -41.85 17.06
CA SER A 29 -2.76 -42.87 16.26
C SER A 29 -3.70 -42.24 15.23
N ALA A 30 -4.49 -41.25 15.60
CA ALA A 30 -5.36 -40.54 14.67
C ALA A 30 -4.56 -39.84 13.55
N TYR A 31 -3.44 -39.21 13.91
CA TYR A 31 -2.52 -38.62 12.92
C TYR A 31 -1.96 -39.69 11.97
N THR A 32 -1.49 -40.79 12.50
CA THR A 32 -0.88 -41.89 11.71
C THR A 32 -1.91 -42.52 10.76
N GLU A 33 -3.13 -42.78 11.23
CA GLU A 33 -4.21 -43.33 10.40
C GLU A 33 -4.61 -42.33 9.28
N THR A 34 -4.73 -41.07 9.62
CA THR A 34 -5.03 -40.03 8.64
C THR A 34 -3.93 -39.90 7.59
N LEU A 35 -2.67 -39.94 8.03
CA LEU A 35 -1.51 -39.85 7.14
C LEU A 35 -1.46 -41.05 6.18
N ILE A 36 -1.63 -42.27 6.70
CA ILE A 36 -1.66 -43.49 5.88
C ILE A 36 -2.82 -43.44 4.87
N SER A 37 -3.99 -43.04 5.32
CA SER A 37 -5.17 -42.88 4.44
C SER A 37 -4.92 -41.86 3.34
N PHE A 38 -4.28 -40.74 3.67
CA PHE A 38 -3.89 -39.70 2.73
C PHE A 38 -2.88 -40.21 1.69
N MET A 39 -1.84 -40.93 2.15
CA MET A 39 -0.81 -41.51 1.26
C MET A 39 -1.36 -42.57 0.31
N LYS A 40 -2.37 -43.34 0.73
CA LYS A 40 -3.07 -44.28 -0.15
C LYS A 40 -3.84 -43.64 -1.28
N ARG A 41 -4.33 -42.43 -1.08
CA ARG A 41 -5.14 -41.66 -2.07
C ARG A 41 -4.31 -40.60 -2.76
N ARG A 42 -3.36 -41.01 -3.60
CA ARG A 42 -2.42 -40.10 -4.29
C ARG A 42 -3.08 -38.96 -5.06
N TRP A 43 -4.29 -39.17 -5.60
CA TRP A 43 -5.01 -38.15 -6.32
C TRP A 43 -5.53 -37.00 -5.45
N VAL A 44 -5.69 -37.23 -4.13
CA VAL A 44 -6.12 -36.19 -3.17
C VAL A 44 -5.09 -35.05 -3.10
N SER A 45 -3.81 -35.38 -3.18
CA SER A 45 -2.76 -34.36 -3.23
C SER A 45 -2.84 -33.49 -4.48
N GLY A 46 -3.19 -34.10 -5.62
CA GLY A 46 -3.42 -33.37 -6.86
C GLY A 46 -4.62 -32.40 -6.78
N VAL A 47 -5.71 -32.85 -6.16
CA VAL A 47 -6.90 -32.01 -5.94
C VAL A 47 -6.59 -30.85 -5.00
N ILE A 48 -5.88 -31.09 -3.91
CA ILE A 48 -5.47 -30.03 -2.97
C ILE A 48 -4.58 -29.00 -3.69
N LEU A 49 -3.62 -29.48 -4.50
CA LEU A 49 -2.76 -28.59 -5.29
C LEU A 49 -3.58 -27.76 -6.29
N ALA A 50 -4.47 -28.39 -7.03
CA ALA A 50 -5.34 -27.68 -7.98
C ALA A 50 -6.23 -26.64 -7.28
N LEU A 51 -6.83 -27.00 -6.14
CA LEU A 51 -7.64 -26.11 -5.34
C LEU A 51 -6.83 -24.91 -4.82
N SER A 52 -5.61 -25.15 -4.33
CA SER A 52 -4.73 -24.07 -3.87
C SER A 52 -4.36 -23.10 -4.99
N LEU A 53 -4.08 -23.60 -6.19
CA LEU A 53 -3.80 -22.74 -7.36
C LEU A 53 -5.02 -21.91 -7.78
N VAL A 54 -6.22 -22.48 -7.71
CA VAL A 54 -7.47 -21.73 -7.97
C VAL A 54 -7.65 -20.62 -6.94
N ILE A 55 -7.45 -20.93 -5.65
CA ILE A 55 -7.56 -19.93 -4.56
C ILE A 55 -6.52 -18.82 -4.76
N ILE A 56 -5.28 -19.15 -5.07
CA ILE A 56 -4.23 -18.15 -5.37
C ILE A 56 -4.65 -17.26 -6.54
N GLY A 57 -5.17 -17.84 -7.62
CA GLY A 57 -5.64 -17.08 -8.78
C GLY A 57 -6.78 -16.11 -8.44
N ILE A 58 -7.71 -16.53 -7.58
CA ILE A 58 -8.80 -15.66 -7.09
C ILE A 58 -8.24 -14.55 -6.22
N LEU A 59 -7.33 -14.85 -5.29
CA LEU A 59 -6.72 -13.87 -4.40
C LEU A 59 -5.91 -12.83 -5.17
N VAL A 60 -5.12 -13.24 -6.16
CA VAL A 60 -4.36 -12.31 -7.01
C VAL A 60 -5.27 -11.34 -7.76
N LYS A 61 -6.43 -11.80 -8.22
CA LYS A 61 -7.42 -10.92 -8.88
C LYS A 61 -8.18 -10.04 -7.89
N ALA A 62 -8.46 -10.52 -6.69
CA ALA A 62 -9.24 -9.82 -5.69
C ALA A 62 -8.40 -8.82 -4.87
N THR A 63 -7.08 -9.02 -4.79
CA THR A 63 -6.20 -8.13 -4.04
C THR A 63 -5.77 -6.97 -4.93
N PRO A 64 -6.12 -5.72 -4.57
CA PRO A 64 -5.62 -4.56 -5.30
C PRO A 64 -4.09 -4.52 -5.21
N SER A 65 -3.46 -4.24 -6.36
CA SER A 65 -1.99 -4.15 -6.47
C SER A 65 -1.47 -2.80 -5.96
N GLU A 66 -1.90 -2.39 -4.78
CA GLU A 66 -1.46 -1.14 -4.15
C GLU A 66 -0.45 -1.46 -3.04
N LEU A 67 0.75 -0.87 -3.14
CA LEU A 67 1.79 -1.01 -2.11
C LEU A 67 1.39 -0.39 -0.77
N ALA A 68 0.56 0.65 -0.80
CA ALA A 68 -0.01 1.28 0.38
C ALA A 68 -1.38 1.88 0.01
N PRO A 69 -2.43 1.68 0.83
CA PRO A 69 -3.70 2.34 0.61
C PRO A 69 -3.50 3.86 0.65
N LEU A 70 -4.18 4.56 -0.27
CA LEU A 70 -4.24 6.02 -0.26
C LEU A 70 -5.09 6.43 0.95
N ASP A 71 -4.42 6.79 2.02
CA ASP A 71 -5.08 7.31 3.22
C ASP A 71 -5.45 8.78 3.01
N ASP A 72 -6.64 9.15 3.49
CA ASP A 72 -7.12 10.52 3.40
C ASP A 72 -6.43 11.40 4.44
N ARG A 73 -5.40 12.09 4.03
CA ARG A 73 -4.58 12.98 4.85
C ARG A 73 -4.97 14.45 4.75
N SER A 74 -6.07 14.74 4.07
CA SER A 74 -6.50 16.11 3.79
C SER A 74 -5.44 16.96 3.08
N LEU A 75 -4.57 16.30 2.31
CA LEU A 75 -3.46 16.94 1.61
C LEU A 75 -3.36 16.45 0.17
N LEU A 76 -3.43 17.37 -0.78
CA LEU A 76 -3.20 17.12 -2.19
C LEU A 76 -2.00 17.92 -2.68
N ARG A 77 -1.32 17.37 -3.66
CA ARG A 77 -0.25 18.06 -4.35
C ARG A 77 -0.52 18.06 -5.85
N TYR A 78 -0.30 19.19 -6.50
CA TYR A 78 -0.26 19.25 -7.95
C TYR A 78 1.12 19.70 -8.42
N THR A 79 1.58 19.12 -9.52
CA THR A 79 2.82 19.48 -10.19
C THR A 79 2.50 20.01 -11.57
N VAL A 80 3.17 21.07 -11.95
CA VAL A 80 3.02 21.71 -13.26
C VAL A 80 4.38 21.71 -13.94
N THR A 81 4.39 21.26 -15.20
CA THR A 81 5.58 21.30 -16.05
C THR A 81 5.21 22.07 -17.31
N GLY A 82 5.79 23.25 -17.48
CA GLY A 82 5.68 24.04 -18.69
C GLY A 82 6.53 23.47 -19.83
N TYR A 83 6.43 24.08 -21.00
CA TYR A 83 7.27 23.72 -22.15
C TYR A 83 8.75 24.01 -21.90
N GLU A 84 9.63 23.37 -22.66
CA GLU A 84 11.07 23.64 -22.58
C GLU A 84 11.35 25.08 -23.01
N GLY A 85 12.11 25.82 -22.18
CA GLY A 85 12.39 27.23 -22.40
C GLY A 85 11.34 28.20 -21.86
N ALA A 86 10.32 27.71 -21.14
CA ALA A 86 9.38 28.57 -20.44
C ALA A 86 10.10 29.47 -19.44
N THR A 87 9.82 30.79 -19.51
CA THR A 87 10.41 31.76 -18.60
C THR A 87 9.75 31.72 -17.22
N TYR A 88 10.47 32.19 -16.21
CA TYR A 88 9.93 32.34 -14.85
C TYR A 88 8.62 33.19 -14.83
N GLU A 89 8.58 34.27 -15.57
CA GLU A 89 7.39 35.13 -15.66
C GLU A 89 6.18 34.41 -16.27
N TYR A 90 6.41 33.58 -17.29
CA TYR A 90 5.36 32.76 -17.88
C TYR A 90 4.82 31.76 -16.87
N MET A 91 5.72 31.05 -16.18
CA MET A 91 5.34 30.07 -15.15
C MET A 91 4.62 30.71 -13.96
N THR A 92 5.01 31.95 -13.58
CA THR A 92 4.33 32.69 -12.53
C THR A 92 2.87 32.96 -12.91
N LYS A 93 2.63 33.52 -14.08
CA LYS A 93 1.25 33.75 -14.55
C LYS A 93 0.44 32.48 -14.68
N TYR A 94 1.07 31.41 -15.18
CA TYR A 94 0.39 30.13 -15.31
C TYR A 94 0.03 29.51 -13.94
N MET A 95 0.94 29.53 -13.00
CA MET A 95 0.73 29.02 -11.64
C MET A 95 -0.31 29.85 -10.87
N ASP A 96 -0.33 31.17 -11.08
CA ASP A 96 -1.37 32.03 -10.50
C ASP A 96 -2.76 31.71 -11.07
N ASN A 97 -2.86 31.47 -12.37
CA ASN A 97 -4.12 31.04 -13.00
C ASN A 97 -4.60 29.70 -12.49
N VAL A 98 -3.67 28.73 -12.33
CA VAL A 98 -3.98 27.43 -11.75
C VAL A 98 -4.40 27.56 -10.30
N SER A 99 -3.67 28.36 -9.51
CA SER A 99 -3.97 28.61 -8.10
C SER A 99 -5.36 29.24 -7.91
N ASN A 100 -5.69 30.25 -8.70
CA ASN A 100 -7.00 30.89 -8.67
C ASN A 100 -8.12 29.93 -9.08
N MET A 101 -7.89 29.13 -10.13
CA MET A 101 -8.85 28.12 -10.56
C MET A 101 -9.09 27.06 -9.47
N VAL A 102 -8.04 26.62 -8.78
CA VAL A 102 -8.15 25.69 -7.66
C VAL A 102 -8.95 26.32 -6.52
N GLN A 103 -8.66 27.55 -6.18
CA GLN A 103 -9.32 28.31 -5.12
C GLN A 103 -10.82 28.49 -5.40
N ASP A 104 -11.18 28.83 -6.62
CA ASP A 104 -12.59 29.02 -7.02
C ASP A 104 -13.37 27.69 -7.09
N SER A 105 -12.66 26.59 -7.27
CA SER A 105 -13.27 25.30 -7.62
C SER A 105 -13.31 24.29 -6.48
N VAL A 106 -12.55 24.48 -5.41
CA VAL A 106 -12.46 23.57 -4.28
C VAL A 106 -12.82 24.31 -2.99
N PRO A 107 -14.11 24.43 -2.67
CA PRO A 107 -14.56 25.13 -1.46
C PRO A 107 -14.09 24.46 -0.17
N GLU A 108 -13.75 23.18 -0.20
CA GLU A 108 -13.23 22.42 0.94
C GLU A 108 -11.73 22.67 1.19
N MET A 109 -11.13 23.60 0.47
CA MET A 109 -9.72 23.97 0.64
C MET A 109 -9.56 24.93 1.82
N ASN A 110 -8.58 24.62 2.67
CA ASN A 110 -8.18 25.49 3.78
C ASN A 110 -6.93 26.32 3.43
N VAL A 111 -5.97 25.69 2.77
CA VAL A 111 -4.68 26.31 2.42
C VAL A 111 -4.28 25.91 1.00
N ASN A 112 -3.79 26.87 0.22
CA ASN A 112 -3.12 26.62 -1.06
C ASN A 112 -1.75 27.31 -1.07
N ILE A 113 -0.70 26.51 -1.23
CA ILE A 113 0.68 26.99 -1.34
C ILE A 113 1.19 26.63 -2.73
N SER A 114 1.62 27.64 -3.48
CA SER A 114 2.16 27.52 -4.83
C SER A 114 3.63 27.91 -4.85
N VAL A 115 4.47 27.07 -5.42
CA VAL A 115 5.93 27.28 -5.52
C VAL A 115 6.36 27.09 -6.96
N ILE A 116 7.12 28.05 -7.47
CA ILE A 116 7.68 28.03 -8.82
C ILE A 116 9.18 27.77 -8.70
N SER A 117 9.71 27.01 -9.66
CA SER A 117 11.14 26.65 -9.69
C SER A 117 11.63 26.01 -8.38
N PRO A 118 11.04 24.91 -7.92
CA PRO A 118 11.41 24.29 -6.66
C PRO A 118 12.84 23.75 -6.74
N SER A 119 13.78 24.47 -6.15
CA SER A 119 15.15 24.04 -5.98
C SER A 119 15.34 23.36 -4.64
N SER A 120 15.20 22.05 -4.62
CA SER A 120 15.59 21.27 -3.46
C SER A 120 16.96 20.63 -3.74
N GLY A 121 18.04 21.45 -3.64
CA GLY A 121 19.41 20.95 -3.84
C GLY A 121 20.11 21.38 -5.13
N GLY A 122 19.84 22.57 -5.67
CA GLY A 122 20.75 23.20 -6.64
C GLY A 122 20.42 23.05 -8.13
N GLY A 123 19.20 22.67 -8.50
CA GLY A 123 18.85 22.49 -9.92
C GLY A 123 17.37 22.73 -10.23
N GLY A 124 16.74 23.75 -9.65
CA GLY A 124 15.37 24.10 -9.99
C GLY A 124 15.24 24.54 -11.43
N SER A 125 14.34 23.91 -12.19
CA SER A 125 14.05 24.34 -13.55
C SER A 125 12.97 25.42 -13.55
N ALA A 126 13.20 26.52 -14.27
CA ALA A 126 12.27 27.63 -14.34
C ALA A 126 10.91 27.24 -14.91
N ASN A 127 10.85 26.12 -15.66
CA ASN A 127 9.62 25.63 -16.27
C ASN A 127 8.83 24.66 -15.40
N THR A 128 9.17 24.49 -14.12
CA THR A 128 8.45 23.60 -13.21
C THR A 128 7.89 24.35 -12.02
N GLY A 129 6.74 23.90 -11.55
CA GLY A 129 6.11 24.40 -10.34
C GLY A 129 5.34 23.29 -9.64
N PHE A 130 5.07 23.47 -8.36
CA PHE A 130 4.14 22.63 -7.64
C PHE A 130 3.27 23.44 -6.69
N GLY A 131 2.11 22.91 -6.38
CA GLY A 131 1.27 23.45 -5.34
C GLY A 131 0.85 22.37 -4.35
N ARG A 132 0.64 22.78 -3.11
CA ARG A 132 0.07 21.97 -2.03
C ARG A 132 -1.27 22.56 -1.63
N ILE A 133 -2.27 21.71 -1.60
CA ILE A 133 -3.63 22.03 -1.21
C ILE A 133 -3.91 21.33 0.11
N GLY A 134 -4.11 22.08 1.18
CA GLY A 134 -4.65 21.56 2.43
C GLY A 134 -6.18 21.59 2.36
N LEU A 135 -6.81 20.47 2.62
CA LEU A 135 -8.27 20.34 2.70
C LEU A 135 -8.72 20.42 4.15
N VAL A 136 -9.96 20.82 4.37
CA VAL A 136 -10.59 20.67 5.69
C VAL A 136 -10.66 19.20 6.10
N PRO A 137 -10.75 18.91 7.41
CA PRO A 137 -10.83 17.53 7.90
C PRO A 137 -11.94 16.71 7.21
N PRO A 138 -11.80 15.38 7.10
CA PRO A 138 -12.79 14.52 6.42
C PRO A 138 -14.21 14.67 6.97
N ASP A 139 -14.34 14.95 8.26
CA ASP A 139 -15.63 15.10 8.95
C ASP A 139 -16.37 16.40 8.59
N GLU A 140 -15.65 17.40 8.06
CA GLU A 140 -16.19 18.73 7.72
C GLU A 140 -16.45 18.91 6.21
N ARG A 141 -16.20 17.88 5.39
CA ARG A 141 -16.35 17.95 3.93
C ARG A 141 -17.26 16.87 3.38
N THR A 142 -17.90 17.17 2.27
CA THR A 142 -18.82 16.27 1.59
C THR A 142 -18.11 15.32 0.60
N ARG A 143 -16.98 15.77 0.02
CA ARG A 143 -16.20 15.02 -0.96
C ARG A 143 -14.97 14.40 -0.33
N SER A 144 -14.66 13.13 -0.66
CA SER A 144 -13.40 12.52 -0.24
C SER A 144 -12.20 13.16 -0.97
N GLN A 145 -11.01 13.03 -0.38
CA GLN A 145 -9.76 13.48 -1.00
C GLN A 145 -9.59 12.90 -2.41
N GLN A 146 -9.91 11.61 -2.60
CA GLN A 146 -9.85 10.94 -3.91
C GLN A 146 -10.78 11.61 -4.92
N GLN A 147 -12.03 11.88 -4.55
CA GLN A 147 -13.00 12.53 -5.44
C GLN A 147 -12.54 13.93 -5.86
N ILE A 148 -11.97 14.69 -4.94
CA ILE A 148 -11.41 16.01 -5.22
C ILE A 148 -10.20 15.90 -6.15
N ALA A 149 -9.31 14.92 -5.91
CA ALA A 149 -8.13 14.69 -6.73
C ALA A 149 -8.49 14.30 -8.18
N ASP A 150 -9.45 13.40 -8.36
CA ASP A 150 -9.92 12.94 -9.68
C ASP A 150 -10.59 14.08 -10.44
N TRP A 151 -11.42 14.85 -9.76
CA TRP A 151 -12.08 16.00 -10.35
C TRP A 151 -11.07 17.08 -10.75
N LEU A 152 -10.12 17.39 -9.87
CA LEU A 152 -9.06 18.36 -10.11
C LEU A 152 -8.15 17.94 -11.26
N THR A 153 -7.77 16.66 -11.32
CA THR A 153 -7.00 16.10 -12.42
C THR A 153 -7.70 16.29 -13.76
N LYS A 154 -9.00 16.01 -13.81
CA LYS A 154 -9.82 16.20 -15.02
C LYS A 154 -9.95 17.68 -15.42
N LYS A 155 -9.95 18.58 -14.46
CA LYS A 155 -10.04 20.02 -14.72
C LYS A 155 -8.69 20.59 -15.17
N LEU A 156 -7.61 20.21 -14.51
CA LEU A 156 -6.24 20.61 -14.86
C LEU A 156 -5.80 20.08 -16.22
N SER A 157 -6.22 18.88 -16.61
CA SER A 157 -5.90 18.32 -17.94
C SER A 157 -6.49 19.12 -19.11
N ARG A 158 -7.45 20.01 -18.84
CA ARG A 158 -8.05 20.91 -19.84
C ARG A 158 -7.35 22.28 -19.91
N PHE A 159 -6.43 22.54 -18.99
CA PHE A 159 -5.63 23.77 -19.03
C PHE A 159 -4.58 23.63 -20.13
N PRO A 160 -4.59 24.53 -21.14
CA PRO A 160 -3.59 24.49 -22.20
C PRO A 160 -2.22 24.93 -21.68
N ASP A 161 -1.21 24.68 -22.48
CA ASP A 161 0.14 25.27 -22.40
C ASP A 161 1.08 24.68 -21.33
N ALA A 162 0.62 23.81 -20.43
CA ALA A 162 1.50 23.08 -19.51
C ALA A 162 0.86 21.74 -19.09
N ARG A 163 1.70 20.81 -18.69
CA ARG A 163 1.27 19.52 -18.14
C ARG A 163 1.09 19.65 -16.63
N ALA A 164 -0.15 19.56 -16.16
CA ALA A 164 -0.46 19.53 -14.73
C ALA A 164 -0.91 18.14 -14.29
N LEU A 165 -0.37 17.65 -13.19
CA LEU A 165 -0.69 16.36 -12.60
C LEU A 165 -1.02 16.55 -11.12
N VAL A 166 -2.10 15.93 -10.67
CA VAL A 166 -2.45 15.87 -9.25
C VAL A 166 -1.91 14.57 -8.67
N VAL A 167 -1.22 14.68 -7.56
CA VAL A 167 -0.60 13.56 -6.85
C VAL A 167 -1.12 13.53 -5.43
N GLN A 168 -1.56 12.38 -5.00
CA GLN A 168 -1.87 12.12 -3.59
C GLN A 168 -0.62 11.58 -2.92
N GLU A 169 -0.23 12.16 -1.80
CA GLU A 169 0.93 11.68 -1.05
C GLU A 169 0.57 10.36 -0.37
N GLN A 170 1.31 9.31 -0.69
CA GLN A 170 1.17 8.02 -0.04
C GLN A 170 1.71 8.08 1.39
N THR A 171 1.11 7.30 2.28
CA THR A 171 1.52 7.22 3.70
C THR A 171 2.94 6.71 3.86
N ILE A 172 3.39 5.88 2.93
CA ILE A 172 4.75 5.32 2.91
C ILE A 172 5.43 5.81 1.63
N SER A 173 6.32 6.78 1.78
CA SER A 173 7.25 7.14 0.72
C SER A 173 8.40 6.11 0.73
N LEU A 174 8.37 5.19 -0.22
CA LEU A 174 9.55 4.35 -0.50
C LEU A 174 10.63 5.26 -1.10
N SER A 175 11.43 5.85 -0.23
CA SER A 175 12.70 6.42 -0.64
C SER A 175 13.53 5.27 -1.21
N LEU A 176 13.80 5.30 -2.51
CA LEU A 176 14.81 4.45 -3.12
C LEU A 176 16.14 4.82 -2.46
N ILE A 177 16.49 4.09 -1.41
CA ILE A 177 17.85 4.08 -0.92
C ILE A 177 18.65 3.38 -2.00
N HIS A 178 19.36 4.15 -2.79
CA HIS A 178 20.41 3.60 -3.64
C HIS A 178 21.46 2.95 -2.73
N ILE A 179 21.49 1.63 -2.73
CA ILE A 179 22.63 0.86 -2.22
C ILE A 179 23.73 0.90 -3.27
#